data_831f5ef9270d28d623a9641f33f01bed
#
_entry.id   831f5ef9270d28d623a9641f33f01bed
#
_cell.length_a   1.000
_cell.length_b   1.000
_cell.length_c   1.000
_cell.angle_alpha   90.00
_cell.angle_beta   90.00
_cell.angle_gamma   90.00
#
_symmetry.space_group_name_H-M   'P 1'
#
loop_
_entity.id
_entity.type
_entity.pdbx_description
1 polymer ?
#
loop_
_entity_poly.entity_id
_entity_poly.type
_entity_poly.pdbx_seq_one_letter_code
_entity_poly.pdbx_strand_id
1 'polypeptide(L)'
;MAGRGKTKYERMRMEERLESIRGWAQHGATMRELAEMLGVAESTVYAWRRAYPAFDEAVRKGAEEANGEILGAAFRLATGYTQSVQEPIKVRSAVRDEETGRWTQVETVEIVSYEKTFPPDANMTRFLLVNRLPEHYRMKQEIDAKGNVQLTDEDRALLQCVEERLRASGD
;
A
#
# COMPACT_ATOMS: atom_id res chain seq x y z
N MET A 1 -37.50 29.50 26.73
CA MET A 1 -36.88 28.54 25.80
C MET A 1 -35.61 28.05 26.42
N ALA A 2 -35.53 26.79 26.87
CA ALA A 2 -34.33 26.21 27.44
C ALA A 2 -33.28 26.05 26.32
N GLY A 3 -32.15 26.74 26.46
CA GLY A 3 -31.05 26.65 25.53
C GLY A 3 -30.55 25.22 25.45
N ARG A 4 -30.55 24.64 24.23
CA ARG A 4 -30.03 23.31 23.96
C ARG A 4 -28.53 23.33 24.28
N GLY A 5 -28.12 22.61 25.32
CA GLY A 5 -26.73 22.56 25.74
C GLY A 5 -25.82 22.11 24.57
N LYS A 6 -24.60 22.66 24.48
CA LYS A 6 -23.64 22.30 23.43
C LYS A 6 -23.41 20.79 23.39
N THR A 7 -23.48 20.21 22.21
CA THR A 7 -23.18 18.79 21.97
C THR A 7 -21.69 18.49 22.27
N LYS A 8 -21.32 17.21 22.43
CA LYS A 8 -19.92 16.83 22.60
C LYS A 8 -19.07 17.28 21.41
N TYR A 9 -19.61 17.21 20.19
CA TYR A 9 -18.99 17.66 18.95
C TYR A 9 -18.62 19.14 19.02
N GLU A 10 -19.58 20.02 19.40
CA GLU A 10 -19.37 21.46 19.54
C GLU A 10 -18.42 21.82 20.68
N ARG A 11 -18.49 21.10 21.80
CA ARG A 11 -17.56 21.31 22.94
C ARG A 11 -16.12 21.02 22.58
N MET A 12 -15.88 20.03 21.71
CA MET A 12 -14.58 19.62 21.24
C MET A 12 -14.11 20.41 20.01
N ARG A 13 -14.91 21.39 19.56
CA ARG A 13 -14.62 22.24 18.38
C ARG A 13 -14.22 21.43 17.16
N MET A 14 -15.00 20.39 16.84
CA MET A 14 -14.65 19.46 15.76
C MET A 14 -14.57 20.15 14.40
N GLU A 15 -15.33 21.23 14.15
CA GLU A 15 -15.28 22.00 12.92
C GLU A 15 -13.89 22.62 12.67
N GLU A 16 -13.20 23.06 13.72
CA GLU A 16 -11.83 23.61 13.61
C GLU A 16 -10.78 22.51 13.36
N ARG A 17 -11.15 21.24 13.55
CA ARG A 17 -10.26 20.08 13.42
C ARG A 17 -10.48 19.26 12.13
N LEU A 18 -11.42 19.68 11.28
CA LEU A 18 -11.77 18.92 10.07
C LEU A 18 -10.57 18.69 9.14
N GLU A 19 -9.70 19.69 9.01
CA GLU A 19 -8.49 19.55 8.18
C GLU A 19 -7.50 18.53 8.78
N SER A 20 -7.34 18.51 10.09
CA SER A 20 -6.53 17.48 10.76
C SER A 20 -7.13 16.07 10.58
N ILE A 21 -8.46 15.96 10.69
CA ILE A 21 -9.18 14.70 10.50
C ILE A 21 -9.02 14.20 9.06
N ARG A 22 -9.14 15.10 8.08
CA ARG A 22 -8.87 14.78 6.68
C ARG A 22 -7.44 14.30 6.48
N GLY A 23 -6.44 15.01 7.05
CA GLY A 23 -5.04 14.62 6.97
C GLY A 23 -4.78 13.24 7.60
N TRP A 24 -5.39 12.93 8.74
CA TRP A 24 -5.25 11.59 9.33
C TRP A 24 -5.86 10.51 8.46
N ALA A 25 -7.05 10.74 7.91
CA ALA A 25 -7.69 9.82 6.97
C ALA A 25 -6.88 9.65 5.67
N GLN A 26 -6.24 10.71 5.18
CA GLN A 26 -5.32 10.69 4.03
C GLN A 26 -4.08 9.82 4.30
N HIS A 27 -3.62 9.76 5.54
CA HIS A 27 -2.54 8.85 5.94
C HIS A 27 -3.02 7.43 6.31
N GLY A 28 -4.28 7.11 5.97
CA GLY A 28 -4.82 5.77 6.12
C GLY A 28 -5.37 5.43 7.51
N ALA A 29 -5.60 6.44 8.37
CA ALA A 29 -6.14 6.22 9.71
C ALA A 29 -7.52 5.52 9.64
N THR A 30 -7.65 4.41 10.36
CA THR A 30 -8.89 3.68 10.55
C THR A 30 -9.87 4.44 11.46
N MET A 31 -11.15 4.07 11.46
CA MET A 31 -12.15 4.67 12.37
C MET A 31 -11.76 4.53 13.84
N ARG A 32 -11.11 3.44 14.20
CA ARG A 32 -10.60 3.20 15.54
C ARG A 32 -9.46 4.17 15.89
N GLU A 33 -8.49 4.32 15.02
CA GLU A 33 -7.36 5.25 15.22
C GLU A 33 -7.84 6.69 15.27
N LEU A 34 -8.79 7.09 14.41
CA LEU A 34 -9.43 8.40 14.49
C LEU A 34 -10.11 8.61 15.85
N ALA A 35 -10.78 7.60 16.39
CA ALA A 35 -11.42 7.68 17.71
C ALA A 35 -10.38 7.85 18.83
N GLU A 36 -9.27 7.13 18.76
CA GLU A 36 -8.14 7.24 19.69
C GLU A 36 -7.50 8.64 19.64
N MET A 37 -7.20 9.16 18.44
CA MET A 37 -6.65 10.53 18.25
C MET A 37 -7.60 11.63 18.71
N LEU A 38 -8.90 11.40 18.61
CA LEU A 38 -9.94 12.33 19.07
C LEU A 38 -10.28 12.17 20.57
N GLY A 39 -9.82 11.11 21.22
CA GLY A 39 -10.14 10.81 22.63
C GLY A 39 -11.62 10.48 22.83
N VAL A 40 -12.23 9.74 21.90
CA VAL A 40 -13.65 9.34 21.93
C VAL A 40 -13.80 7.85 21.64
N ALA A 41 -14.98 7.29 21.90
CA ALA A 41 -15.29 5.93 21.48
C ALA A 41 -15.50 5.87 19.96
N GLU A 42 -15.16 4.75 19.33
CA GLU A 42 -15.34 4.52 17.90
C GLU A 42 -16.80 4.70 17.47
N SER A 43 -17.75 4.25 18.29
CA SER A 43 -19.18 4.48 18.06
C SER A 43 -19.55 5.96 17.97
N THR A 44 -18.83 6.83 18.68
CA THR A 44 -19.02 8.29 18.61
C THR A 44 -18.55 8.84 17.26
N VAL A 45 -17.46 8.32 16.71
CA VAL A 45 -16.98 8.71 15.38
C VAL A 45 -18.02 8.35 14.32
N TYR A 46 -18.56 7.14 14.34
CA TYR A 46 -19.66 6.74 13.44
C TYR A 46 -20.93 7.58 13.63
N ALA A 47 -21.27 7.93 14.87
CA ALA A 47 -22.41 8.82 15.14
C ALA A 47 -22.17 10.22 14.56
N TRP A 48 -20.96 10.76 14.67
CA TRP A 48 -20.61 12.07 14.11
C TRP A 48 -20.62 12.05 12.58
N ARG A 49 -20.14 11.00 11.94
CA ARG A 49 -20.22 10.84 10.48
C ARG A 49 -21.67 10.91 9.98
N ARG A 50 -22.62 10.35 10.74
CA ARG A 50 -24.04 10.39 10.38
C ARG A 50 -24.70 11.74 10.68
N ALA A 51 -24.28 12.41 11.75
CA ALA A 51 -24.92 13.62 12.24
C ALA A 51 -24.33 14.90 11.64
N TYR A 52 -23.06 14.90 11.23
CA TYR A 52 -22.33 16.07 10.77
C TYR A 52 -21.74 15.82 9.38
N PRO A 53 -22.39 16.32 8.30
CA PRO A 53 -21.93 16.10 6.93
C PRO A 53 -20.49 16.57 6.67
N ALA A 54 -20.08 17.70 7.27
CA ALA A 54 -18.73 18.23 7.13
C ALA A 54 -17.66 17.28 7.71
N PHE A 55 -17.99 16.60 8.81
CA PHE A 55 -17.10 15.59 9.40
C PHE A 55 -16.98 14.36 8.50
N ASP A 56 -18.11 13.86 7.98
CA ASP A 56 -18.11 12.71 7.06
C ASP A 56 -17.35 13.04 5.77
N GLU A 57 -17.54 14.25 5.24
CA GLU A 57 -16.84 14.72 4.06
C GLU A 57 -15.34 14.80 4.28
N ALA A 58 -14.85 15.29 5.42
CA ALA A 58 -13.44 15.34 5.76
C ALA A 58 -12.81 13.93 5.79
N VAL A 59 -13.47 12.98 6.46
CA VAL A 59 -13.01 11.58 6.51
C VAL A 59 -13.02 10.94 5.12
N ARG A 60 -14.09 11.13 4.35
CA ARG A 60 -14.24 10.56 3.01
C ARG A 60 -13.20 11.10 2.04
N LYS A 61 -13.01 12.42 2.00
CA LYS A 61 -11.99 13.04 1.12
C LYS A 61 -10.59 12.56 1.45
N GLY A 62 -10.23 12.49 2.74
CA GLY A 62 -8.93 11.96 3.14
C GLY A 62 -8.73 10.51 2.68
N ALA A 63 -9.73 9.66 2.89
CA ALA A 63 -9.68 8.26 2.45
C ALA A 63 -9.61 8.12 0.92
N GLU A 64 -10.33 8.96 0.18
CA GLU A 64 -10.29 8.99 -1.29
C GLU A 64 -8.90 9.41 -1.81
N GLU A 65 -8.27 10.38 -1.17
CA GLU A 65 -6.90 10.80 -1.49
C GLU A 65 -5.89 9.67 -1.25
N ALA A 66 -5.95 8.98 -0.09
CA ALA A 66 -5.12 7.82 0.20
C ALA A 66 -5.31 6.69 -0.83
N ASN A 67 -6.56 6.37 -1.15
CA ASN A 67 -6.89 5.37 -2.16
C ASN A 67 -6.38 5.76 -3.55
N GLY A 68 -6.44 7.06 -3.89
CA GLY A 68 -5.91 7.60 -5.14
C GLY A 68 -4.40 7.42 -5.26
N GLU A 69 -3.66 7.67 -4.19
CA GLU A 69 -2.21 7.46 -4.14
C GLU A 69 -1.82 5.99 -4.30
N ILE A 70 -2.51 5.09 -3.57
CA ILE A 70 -2.31 3.64 -3.68
C ILE A 70 -2.61 3.16 -5.09
N LEU A 71 -3.74 3.59 -5.67
CA LEU A 71 -4.13 3.24 -7.02
C LEU A 71 -3.12 3.74 -8.04
N GLY A 72 -2.63 4.98 -7.90
CA GLY A 72 -1.58 5.54 -8.75
C GLY A 72 -0.28 4.76 -8.66
N ALA A 73 0.13 4.33 -7.46
CA ALA A 73 1.29 3.47 -7.27
C ALA A 73 1.10 2.08 -7.93
N ALA A 74 -0.09 1.48 -7.77
CA ALA A 74 -0.43 0.21 -8.39
C ALA A 74 -0.38 0.29 -9.93
N PHE A 75 -0.88 1.37 -10.52
CA PHE A 75 -0.78 1.61 -11.96
C PHE A 75 0.66 1.74 -12.44
N ARG A 76 1.47 2.55 -11.75
CA ARG A 76 2.90 2.66 -12.10
C ARG A 76 3.59 1.31 -12.06
N LEU A 77 3.33 0.51 -11.03
CA LEU A 77 3.90 -0.82 -10.91
C LEU A 77 3.42 -1.76 -12.03
N ALA A 78 2.13 -1.71 -12.38
CA ALA A 78 1.55 -2.53 -13.43
C ALA A 78 2.04 -2.18 -14.84
N THR A 79 2.34 -0.89 -15.10
CA THR A 79 2.77 -0.41 -16.43
C THR A 79 4.29 -0.28 -16.58
N GLY A 80 5.01 -0.36 -15.47
CA GLY A 80 6.42 -0.01 -15.40
C GLY A 80 6.61 1.51 -15.33
N TYR A 81 7.75 1.94 -14.84
CA TYR A 81 8.12 3.35 -14.73
C TYR A 81 9.60 3.55 -14.72
N THR A 82 10.05 4.77 -15.02
CA THR A 82 11.44 5.20 -14.93
C THR A 82 11.56 6.24 -13.84
N GLN A 83 12.56 6.11 -13.01
CA GLN A 83 12.81 7.01 -11.88
C GLN A 83 14.29 7.39 -11.84
N SER A 84 14.58 8.66 -11.55
CA SER A 84 15.93 9.11 -11.23
C SER A 84 16.32 8.60 -9.85
N VAL A 85 17.43 7.88 -9.79
CA VAL A 85 17.99 7.31 -8.56
C VAL A 85 19.34 7.93 -8.31
N GLN A 86 19.63 8.25 -7.05
CA GLN A 86 20.93 8.70 -6.59
C GLN A 86 21.61 7.59 -5.81
N GLU A 87 22.82 7.23 -6.24
CA GLU A 87 23.57 6.15 -5.62
C GLU A 87 24.96 6.64 -5.24
N PRO A 88 25.41 6.47 -3.98
CA PRO A 88 26.77 6.78 -3.60
C PRO A 88 27.72 5.71 -4.15
N ILE A 89 28.68 6.12 -4.98
CA ILE A 89 29.73 5.24 -5.47
C ILE A 89 31.07 5.62 -4.83
N LYS A 90 31.88 4.62 -4.50
CA LYS A 90 33.25 4.83 -4.06
C LYS A 90 34.17 4.97 -5.27
N VAL A 91 34.76 6.14 -5.41
CA VAL A 91 35.73 6.42 -6.45
C VAL A 91 37.13 6.40 -5.84
N ARG A 92 38.04 5.63 -6.42
CA ARG A 92 39.45 5.65 -6.06
C ARG A 92 40.19 6.51 -7.03
N SER A 93 40.79 7.57 -6.56
CA SER A 93 41.65 8.46 -7.33
C SER A 93 43.09 8.43 -6.77
N ALA A 94 44.05 8.45 -7.66
CA ALA A 94 45.44 8.64 -7.27
C ALA A 94 45.73 10.15 -7.24
N VAL A 95 46.03 10.68 -6.09
CA VAL A 95 46.40 12.09 -5.88
C VAL A 95 47.88 12.17 -5.62
N ARG A 96 48.58 13.04 -6.33
CA ARG A 96 50.01 13.31 -6.10
C ARG A 96 50.14 14.35 -4.99
N ASP A 97 50.82 13.98 -3.94
CA ASP A 97 51.18 14.89 -2.87
C ASP A 97 52.20 15.93 -3.39
N GLU A 98 51.88 17.21 -3.24
CA GLU A 98 52.69 18.31 -3.81
C GLU A 98 54.02 18.49 -3.08
N GLU A 99 54.11 18.14 -1.79
CA GLU A 99 55.36 18.32 -1.00
C GLU A 99 56.29 17.14 -1.15
N THR A 100 55.78 15.91 -1.17
CA THR A 100 56.58 14.69 -1.20
C THR A 100 56.73 14.08 -2.58
N GLY A 101 55.92 14.52 -3.56
CA GLY A 101 55.88 14.00 -4.92
C GLY A 101 55.37 12.56 -5.04
N ARG A 102 54.85 11.97 -3.93
CA ARG A 102 54.33 10.59 -3.87
C ARG A 102 52.90 10.50 -4.30
N TRP A 103 52.53 9.40 -4.94
CA TRP A 103 51.15 9.09 -5.28
C TRP A 103 50.47 8.39 -4.09
N THR A 104 49.37 8.96 -3.65
CA THR A 104 48.50 8.38 -2.58
C THR A 104 47.15 8.06 -3.17
N GLN A 105 46.60 6.88 -2.88
CA GLN A 105 45.24 6.55 -3.23
C GLN A 105 44.28 7.17 -2.23
N VAL A 106 43.34 7.97 -2.74
CA VAL A 106 42.29 8.58 -1.95
C VAL A 106 40.93 7.96 -2.37
N GLU A 107 40.20 7.49 -1.41
CA GLU A 107 38.81 7.04 -1.63
C GLU A 107 37.86 8.20 -1.34
N THR A 108 37.09 8.59 -2.35
CA THR A 108 36.01 9.60 -2.21
C THR A 108 34.67 8.94 -2.52
N VAL A 109 33.62 9.46 -1.92
CA VAL A 109 32.24 9.04 -2.22
C VAL A 109 31.61 10.10 -3.12
N GLU A 110 31.24 9.71 -4.31
CA GLU A 110 30.53 10.57 -5.25
C GLU A 110 29.08 10.10 -5.38
N ILE A 111 28.15 11.06 -5.42
CA ILE A 111 26.73 10.76 -5.66
C ILE A 111 26.48 10.85 -7.16
N VAL A 112 26.20 9.70 -7.77
CA VAL A 112 25.85 9.64 -9.20
C VAL A 112 24.34 9.50 -9.34
N SER A 113 23.77 10.37 -10.19
CA SER A 113 22.34 10.30 -10.55
C SER A 113 22.21 9.60 -11.90
N TYR A 114 21.33 8.60 -11.96
CA TYR A 114 21.01 7.89 -13.20
C TYR A 114 19.53 7.54 -13.26
N GLU A 115 19.03 7.29 -14.45
CA GLU A 115 17.65 6.83 -14.64
C GLU A 115 17.60 5.30 -14.57
N LYS A 116 16.77 4.81 -13.64
CA LYS A 116 16.50 3.38 -13.46
C LYS A 116 15.10 3.07 -13.94
N THR A 117 15.00 2.14 -14.89
CA THR A 117 13.72 1.65 -15.39
C THR A 117 13.30 0.41 -14.62
N PHE A 118 12.07 0.44 -14.10
CA PHE A 118 11.41 -0.67 -13.43
C PHE A 118 10.40 -1.28 -14.42
N PRO A 119 10.58 -2.55 -14.82
CA PRO A 119 9.67 -3.20 -15.76
C PRO A 119 8.28 -3.41 -15.14
N PRO A 120 7.24 -3.61 -15.97
CA PRO A 120 5.90 -3.93 -15.49
C PRO A 120 5.89 -5.18 -14.60
N ASP A 121 5.13 -5.13 -13.49
CA ASP A 121 4.88 -6.28 -12.63
C ASP A 121 3.68 -7.08 -13.14
N ALA A 122 3.91 -8.36 -13.47
CA ALA A 122 2.89 -9.23 -14.06
C ALA A 122 1.73 -9.51 -13.09
N ASN A 123 1.99 -9.60 -11.78
CA ASN A 123 0.96 -9.88 -10.79
C ASN A 123 0.06 -8.67 -10.58
N MET A 124 0.65 -7.47 -10.48
CA MET A 124 -0.12 -6.22 -10.37
C MET A 124 -0.92 -5.96 -11.64
N THR A 125 -0.33 -6.19 -12.83
CA THR A 125 -1.05 -6.07 -14.10
C THR A 125 -2.25 -7.01 -14.14
N ARG A 126 -2.07 -8.29 -13.78
CA ARG A 126 -3.15 -9.27 -13.69
C ARG A 126 -4.23 -8.85 -12.69
N PHE A 127 -3.82 -8.43 -11.49
CA PHE A 127 -4.74 -7.96 -10.45
C PHE A 127 -5.62 -6.81 -10.95
N LEU A 128 -5.03 -5.79 -11.57
CA LEU A 128 -5.78 -4.66 -12.11
C LEU A 128 -6.71 -5.06 -13.25
N LEU A 129 -6.27 -5.93 -14.18
CA LEU A 129 -7.08 -6.39 -15.29
C LEU A 129 -8.31 -7.18 -14.82
N VAL A 130 -8.14 -8.12 -13.88
CA VAL A 130 -9.24 -8.93 -13.34
C VAL A 130 -10.26 -8.06 -12.60
N ASN A 131 -9.80 -7.06 -11.82
CA ASN A 131 -10.69 -6.23 -11.01
C ASN A 131 -11.36 -5.10 -11.82
N ARG A 132 -10.70 -4.55 -12.85
CA ARG A 132 -11.23 -3.42 -13.62
C ARG A 132 -11.97 -3.83 -14.90
N LEU A 133 -11.59 -4.96 -15.46
CA LEU A 133 -12.15 -5.48 -16.71
C LEU A 133 -12.62 -6.94 -16.54
N PRO A 134 -13.49 -7.22 -15.55
CA PRO A 134 -13.93 -8.58 -15.23
C PRO A 134 -14.67 -9.25 -16.38
N GLU A 135 -15.22 -8.47 -17.31
CA GLU A 135 -15.90 -8.99 -18.52
C GLU A 135 -14.91 -9.66 -19.49
N HIS A 136 -13.64 -9.18 -19.50
CA HIS A 136 -12.61 -9.67 -20.43
C HIS A 136 -11.59 -10.59 -19.75
N TYR A 137 -11.32 -10.34 -18.46
CA TYR A 137 -10.29 -11.03 -17.70
C TYR A 137 -10.90 -11.63 -16.44
N ARG A 138 -11.19 -12.93 -16.46
CA ARG A 138 -11.66 -13.68 -15.29
C ARG A 138 -10.62 -14.72 -14.90
N MET A 139 -10.34 -14.84 -13.62
CA MET A 139 -9.73 -16.08 -13.11
C MET A 139 -10.82 -17.14 -13.12
N LYS A 140 -10.78 -18.07 -14.07
CA LYS A 140 -11.68 -19.22 -14.08
C LYS A 140 -11.27 -20.16 -12.95
N GLN A 141 -12.03 -20.16 -11.85
CA GLN A 141 -12.13 -21.31 -10.98
C GLN A 141 -13.33 -22.12 -11.47
N GLU A 142 -13.09 -23.24 -12.11
CA GLU A 142 -14.18 -24.20 -12.42
C GLU A 142 -14.53 -24.92 -11.12
N ILE A 143 -15.60 -24.47 -10.48
CA ILE A 143 -16.24 -25.16 -9.36
C ILE A 143 -17.35 -26.01 -10.00
N ASP A 144 -17.32 -27.33 -9.79
CA ASP A 144 -18.38 -28.20 -10.25
C ASP A 144 -19.71 -27.89 -9.54
N ALA A 145 -20.83 -28.39 -10.08
CA ALA A 145 -22.16 -28.16 -9.52
C ALA A 145 -22.36 -28.73 -8.10
N LYS A 146 -21.36 -29.46 -7.56
CA LYS A 146 -21.32 -30.00 -6.19
C LYS A 146 -20.40 -29.20 -5.26
N GLY A 147 -19.83 -28.09 -5.73
CA GLY A 147 -18.94 -27.23 -4.95
C GLY A 147 -17.50 -27.76 -4.81
N ASN A 148 -17.13 -28.79 -5.55
CA ASN A 148 -15.76 -29.29 -5.57
C ASN A 148 -14.92 -28.52 -6.59
N VAL A 149 -13.72 -28.15 -6.20
CA VAL A 149 -12.74 -27.59 -7.13
C VAL A 149 -12.31 -28.70 -8.09
N GLN A 150 -12.48 -28.51 -9.40
CA GLN A 150 -11.92 -29.46 -10.37
C GLN A 150 -10.39 -29.36 -10.33
N LEU A 151 -9.78 -30.43 -9.88
CA LEU A 151 -8.33 -30.58 -9.87
C LEU A 151 -7.84 -30.77 -11.30
N THR A 152 -6.83 -30.02 -11.69
CA THR A 152 -6.14 -30.24 -12.96
C THR A 152 -5.42 -31.59 -12.95
N ASP A 153 -5.03 -32.11 -14.11
CA ASP A 153 -4.28 -33.36 -14.17
C ASP A 153 -2.94 -33.26 -13.45
N GLU A 154 -2.34 -32.07 -13.41
CA GLU A 154 -1.13 -31.77 -12.62
C GLU A 154 -1.40 -31.83 -11.12
N ASP A 155 -2.52 -31.30 -10.65
CA ASP A 155 -2.91 -31.37 -9.23
C ASP A 155 -3.18 -32.81 -8.78
N ARG A 156 -3.79 -33.64 -9.67
CA ARG A 156 -4.01 -35.06 -9.40
C ARG A 156 -2.70 -35.84 -9.31
N ALA A 157 -1.75 -35.55 -10.20
CA ALA A 157 -0.43 -36.18 -10.14
C ALA A 157 0.34 -35.83 -8.87
N LEU A 158 0.23 -34.56 -8.41
CA LEU A 158 0.80 -34.10 -7.15
C LEU A 158 0.19 -34.80 -5.94
N LEU A 159 -1.15 -34.95 -5.91
CA LEU A 159 -1.85 -35.65 -4.84
C LEU A 159 -1.46 -37.13 -4.78
N GLN A 160 -1.36 -37.81 -5.92
CA GLN A 160 -0.89 -39.19 -5.98
C GLN A 160 0.55 -39.33 -5.41
N CYS A 161 1.45 -38.43 -5.80
CA CYS A 161 2.82 -38.43 -5.30
C CYS A 161 2.88 -38.20 -3.77
N VAL A 162 2.01 -37.37 -3.22
CA VAL A 162 1.90 -37.11 -1.77
C VAL A 162 1.34 -38.35 -1.05
N GLU A 163 0.29 -38.99 -1.59
CA GLU A 163 -0.28 -40.20 -1.02
C GLU A 163 0.71 -41.39 -1.01
N GLU A 164 1.48 -41.57 -2.08
CA GLU A 164 2.54 -42.59 -2.14
C GLU A 164 3.64 -42.34 -1.10
N ARG A 165 4.05 -41.08 -0.92
CA ARG A 165 5.03 -40.73 0.13
C ARG A 165 4.50 -40.98 1.53
N LEU A 166 3.24 -40.66 1.80
CA LEU A 166 2.62 -40.91 3.11
C LEU A 166 2.48 -42.40 3.40
N ARG A 167 2.17 -43.23 2.39
CA ARG A 167 2.14 -44.71 2.53
C ARG A 167 3.52 -45.29 2.76
N ALA A 168 4.56 -44.75 2.13
CA ALA A 168 5.93 -45.21 2.30
C ALA A 168 6.59 -44.77 3.63
N SER A 169 6.03 -43.78 4.31
CA SER A 169 6.54 -43.29 5.61
C SER A 169 5.77 -43.83 6.83
N GLY A 170 4.79 -44.68 6.60
CA GLY A 170 3.93 -45.26 7.65
C GLY A 170 4.22 -46.73 8.01
N ASP A 171 5.36 -47.31 7.57
CA ASP A 171 5.89 -48.61 8.00
C ASP A 171 7.06 -48.49 8.98
#